data_595fecd517a969a4fa21e464ec1c5d95
#
_entry.id   595fecd517a969a4fa21e464ec1c5d95
#
_cell.length_a   1.000
_cell.length_b   1.000
_cell.length_c   1.000
_cell.angle_alpha   90.00
_cell.angle_beta   90.00
_cell.angle_gamma   90.00
#
_symmetry.space_group_name_H-M   'P 1'
#
loop_
_entity.id
_entity.type
_entity.pdbx_description
1 polymer ?
#
loop_
_entity_poly.entity_id
_entity_poly.type
_entity_poly.pdbx_seq_one_letter_code
_entity_poly.pdbx_strand_id
1 'polypeptide(L)'
;MRKIILAVSIVLLCAACGGDGSSSDLVQPTPSTEQNAAEVTNDDIVKFLNLDKQQNVYQALETAKASLGNRTVNGKALNVTAIDVLNSDEEKGTFTLRVMGNSSGKTFTKDVEYVGFAQKPNDYEMVSRAVAAWKTDVNYLKDFDFDTLYRLKDNSKFTAAYLQKFINLSSSSVGGSNHYTFTPADWANMTVSDVRYVGGSTSGQVAFTITYKGRKNSSLGVEMNKNEYYRNQISVNTEEVSKLYMRGVYEHADVFHTSLFKFDSEKFVPYLKSKRRDDGTNAITLSIQLVAKDGHDTELAKFDVELTGFKPLSALDNDLTIGSSIELRDFFAKRYKSKADGDYSAAVSRLNTKLWFNKVGMYVTRDNEQIDLQANEVQSEYGGGNVTAWEPTSNLAKYFDLYLLEPRIEVTSAKKVGNFLDITYKIVYVNDVVVEGKLRTLHIHLVEA
;
A
#
# COMPACT_ATOMS: atom_id res chain seq x y z
N MET A 1 6.53 8.24 -8.51
CA MET A 1 7.71 9.11 -8.62
C MET A 1 7.39 10.24 -9.60
N ARG A 2 7.03 11.42 -9.10
CA ARG A 2 6.90 12.63 -9.92
C ARG A 2 8.02 13.58 -9.49
N LYS A 3 8.98 13.77 -10.39
CA LYS A 3 10.04 14.77 -10.23
C LYS A 3 9.44 16.15 -10.52
N ILE A 4 9.43 17.01 -9.51
CA ILE A 4 9.13 18.44 -9.69
C ILE A 4 10.47 19.10 -9.96
N ILE A 5 10.63 19.61 -11.18
CA ILE A 5 11.75 20.47 -11.58
C ILE A 5 11.31 21.91 -11.29
N LEU A 6 11.97 22.54 -10.32
CA LEU A 6 11.80 23.97 -10.06
C LEU A 6 12.81 24.73 -10.93
N ALA A 7 12.32 25.42 -11.93
CA ALA A 7 13.12 26.35 -12.73
C ALA A 7 13.23 27.67 -12.01
N VAL A 8 14.45 28.06 -11.64
CA VAL A 8 14.78 29.39 -11.12
C VAL A 8 15.12 30.28 -12.30
N SER A 9 14.25 31.25 -12.58
CA SER A 9 14.51 32.30 -13.59
C SER A 9 15.38 33.40 -12.99
N ILE A 10 16.57 33.53 -13.53
CA ILE A 10 17.45 34.69 -13.26
C ILE A 10 17.02 35.80 -14.20
N VAL A 11 16.54 36.91 -13.65
CA VAL A 11 16.30 38.15 -14.40
C VAL A 11 17.56 39.00 -14.31
N LEU A 12 18.27 39.09 -15.41
CA LEU A 12 19.32 40.08 -15.63
C LEU A 12 18.66 41.39 -16.07
N LEU A 13 18.75 42.43 -15.24
CA LEU A 13 18.47 43.81 -15.69
C LEU A 13 19.79 44.48 -16.07
N CYS A 14 19.99 44.63 -17.36
CA CYS A 14 20.94 45.61 -17.91
C CYS A 14 20.23 46.95 -18.07
N ALA A 15 20.71 47.98 -17.40
CA ALA A 15 20.37 49.35 -17.73
C ALA A 15 21.63 50.04 -18.28
N ALA A 16 21.54 50.47 -19.50
CA ALA A 16 22.59 51.20 -20.18
C ALA A 16 22.36 52.71 -20.12
N CYS A 17 23.43 53.39 -19.86
CA CYS A 17 23.93 54.68 -20.36
C CYS A 17 23.00 55.81 -20.79
N GLY A 18 23.38 57.00 -20.35
CA GLY A 18 23.40 58.18 -21.17
C GLY A 18 23.42 59.48 -20.42
N GLY A 19 24.49 60.29 -20.60
CA GLY A 19 24.39 61.69 -20.68
C GLY A 19 25.06 62.61 -19.67
N ASP A 20 26.14 63.13 -20.06
CA ASP A 20 26.88 64.35 -19.71
C ASP A 20 26.29 65.34 -18.70
N GLY A 21 27.17 65.89 -17.85
CA GLY A 21 26.97 67.17 -17.12
C GLY A 21 27.93 67.35 -15.97
N SER A 22 29.03 68.03 -16.22
CA SER A 22 30.04 68.51 -15.29
C SER A 22 29.46 69.30 -14.11
N SER A 23 29.85 69.03 -12.90
CA SER A 23 30.29 70.01 -11.91
C SER A 23 31.01 69.32 -10.76
N SER A 24 32.18 69.81 -10.45
CA SER A 24 33.08 69.49 -9.36
C SER A 24 32.47 69.84 -8.02
N ASP A 25 32.21 68.84 -7.21
CA ASP A 25 32.17 68.97 -5.74
C ASP A 25 32.93 67.84 -5.12
N LEU A 26 33.95 68.23 -4.33
CA LEU A 26 34.77 67.34 -3.53
C LEU A 26 33.95 66.74 -2.43
N VAL A 27 33.45 65.51 -2.66
CA VAL A 27 32.90 64.69 -1.60
C VAL A 27 34.06 63.90 -0.96
N GLN A 28 34.32 64.25 0.28
CA GLN A 28 35.22 63.56 1.18
C GLN A 28 34.83 62.08 1.23
N PRO A 29 35.78 61.13 1.12
CA PRO A 29 35.43 59.69 1.27
C PRO A 29 34.96 59.44 2.67
N THR A 30 33.67 59.09 2.83
CA THR A 30 33.14 58.50 4.04
C THR A 30 33.97 57.25 4.37
N PRO A 31 34.48 57.10 5.59
CA PRO A 31 35.19 55.88 5.95
C PRO A 31 34.21 54.72 5.78
N SER A 32 34.51 53.81 4.86
CA SER A 32 33.85 52.52 4.80
C SER A 32 33.99 51.90 6.17
N THR A 33 32.90 51.78 6.91
CA THR A 33 32.83 50.96 8.11
C THR A 33 33.06 49.55 7.62
N GLU A 34 34.31 49.09 7.65
CA GLU A 34 34.60 47.67 7.64
C GLU A 34 33.82 47.10 8.83
N GLN A 35 32.65 46.54 8.56
CA GLN A 35 31.98 45.70 9.52
C GLN A 35 32.94 44.55 9.82
N ASN A 36 33.66 44.69 10.95
CA ASN A 36 34.47 43.59 11.48
C ASN A 36 33.59 42.40 11.63
N ALA A 37 33.62 41.51 10.62
CA ALA A 37 32.88 40.25 10.67
C ALA A 37 33.28 39.54 11.97
N ALA A 38 32.36 39.48 12.92
CA ALA A 38 32.60 38.94 14.25
C ALA A 38 33.18 37.50 14.10
N GLU A 39 34.31 37.28 14.76
CA GLU A 39 35.00 35.97 14.73
C GLU A 39 34.07 34.85 15.11
N VAL A 40 34.18 33.69 14.44
CA VAL A 40 33.40 32.47 14.76
C VAL A 40 33.87 31.96 16.13
N THR A 41 32.94 31.75 17.03
CA THR A 41 33.20 31.26 18.40
C THR A 41 32.85 29.77 18.53
N ASN A 42 33.30 29.12 19.60
CA ASN A 42 32.91 27.75 19.90
C ASN A 42 31.40 27.64 20.14
N ASP A 43 30.75 28.67 20.74
CA ASP A 43 29.30 28.72 20.91
C ASP A 43 28.53 28.72 19.56
N ASP A 44 29.07 29.42 18.57
CA ASP A 44 28.50 29.39 17.22
C ASP A 44 28.54 27.96 16.63
N ILE A 45 29.64 27.20 16.85
CA ILE A 45 29.76 25.82 16.41
C ILE A 45 28.82 24.89 17.17
N VAL A 46 28.71 25.04 18.48
CA VAL A 46 27.77 24.26 19.32
C VAL A 46 26.35 24.45 18.83
N LYS A 47 25.94 25.69 18.57
CA LYS A 47 24.60 26.00 18.03
C LYS A 47 24.41 25.56 16.58
N PHE A 48 25.48 25.59 15.77
CA PHE A 48 25.43 25.08 14.39
C PHE A 48 25.15 23.59 14.36
N LEU A 49 25.89 22.80 15.12
CA LEU A 49 25.75 21.34 15.17
C LEU A 49 24.49 20.90 15.93
N ASN A 50 24.09 21.65 16.97
CA ASN A 50 22.88 21.43 17.78
C ASN A 50 22.68 19.96 18.15
N LEU A 51 23.70 19.32 18.70
CA LEU A 51 23.71 17.90 19.02
C LEU A 51 22.82 17.60 20.24
N ASP A 52 21.99 16.56 20.13
CA ASP A 52 21.14 16.10 21.21
C ASP A 52 21.96 15.32 22.25
N LYS A 53 21.98 15.77 23.50
CA LYS A 53 22.71 15.14 24.60
C LYS A 53 22.10 13.81 25.08
N GLN A 54 20.91 13.46 24.63
CA GLN A 54 20.32 12.13 24.84
C GLN A 54 21.00 11.06 24.00
N GLN A 55 21.68 11.46 22.91
CA GLN A 55 22.47 10.55 22.08
C GLN A 55 23.72 10.07 22.82
N ASN A 56 24.20 8.86 22.50
CA ASN A 56 25.55 8.47 22.90
C ASN A 56 26.60 9.14 22.00
N VAL A 57 27.87 9.03 22.40
CA VAL A 57 29.00 9.64 21.68
C VAL A 57 29.04 9.23 20.21
N TYR A 58 28.82 7.94 19.91
CA TYR A 58 28.80 7.44 18.53
C TYR A 58 27.71 8.13 17.69
N GLN A 59 26.47 8.19 18.19
CA GLN A 59 25.36 8.81 17.47
C GLN A 59 25.59 10.30 17.27
N ALA A 60 26.11 10.99 18.28
CA ALA A 60 26.41 12.42 18.21
C ALA A 60 27.49 12.71 17.16
N LEU A 61 28.53 11.85 17.07
CA LEU A 61 29.59 11.97 16.06
C LEU A 61 29.04 11.75 14.63
N GLU A 62 28.17 10.78 14.42
CA GLU A 62 27.54 10.57 13.11
C GLU A 62 26.62 11.75 12.73
N THR A 63 25.86 12.28 13.69
CA THR A 63 25.03 13.48 13.47
C THR A 63 25.90 14.69 13.12
N ALA A 64 27.02 14.89 13.83
CA ALA A 64 27.95 15.98 13.55
C ALA A 64 28.51 15.87 12.12
N LYS A 65 29.03 14.69 11.72
CA LYS A 65 29.55 14.45 10.37
C LYS A 65 28.53 14.68 9.26
N ALA A 66 27.25 14.38 9.53
CA ALA A 66 26.14 14.60 8.59
C ALA A 66 25.72 16.09 8.51
N SER A 67 26.21 16.96 9.42
CA SER A 67 25.79 18.36 9.56
C SER A 67 26.63 19.36 8.75
N LEU A 68 27.35 18.91 7.72
CA LEU A 68 28.11 19.78 6.84
C LEU A 68 27.20 20.74 6.03
N GLY A 69 27.74 21.90 5.64
CA GLY A 69 27.04 22.86 4.76
C GLY A 69 26.79 24.23 5.40
N ASN A 70 25.79 24.92 4.93
CA ASN A 70 25.51 26.33 5.28
C ASN A 70 24.38 26.45 6.31
N ARG A 71 24.61 27.24 7.36
CA ARG A 71 23.59 27.70 8.34
C ARG A 71 23.89 29.08 8.83
N THR A 72 22.86 29.83 9.17
CA THR A 72 23.01 31.12 9.89
C THR A 72 22.86 30.88 11.38
N VAL A 73 23.88 31.25 12.17
CA VAL A 73 23.92 31.08 13.61
C VAL A 73 24.36 32.40 14.24
N ASN A 74 23.64 32.91 15.21
CA ASN A 74 23.92 34.18 15.88
C ASN A 74 24.12 35.36 14.89
N GLY A 75 23.41 35.36 13.76
CA GLY A 75 23.53 36.37 12.71
C GLY A 75 24.74 36.18 11.79
N LYS A 76 25.57 35.15 11.97
CA LYS A 76 26.72 34.81 11.13
C LYS A 76 26.34 33.71 10.13
N ALA A 77 26.65 33.89 8.85
CA ALA A 77 26.53 32.83 7.85
C ALA A 77 27.77 31.91 7.96
N LEU A 78 27.57 30.70 8.43
CA LEU A 78 28.63 29.68 8.58
C LEU A 78 28.48 28.62 7.48
N ASN A 79 29.57 28.27 6.82
CA ASN A 79 29.67 27.13 5.94
C ASN A 79 30.72 26.15 6.53
N VAL A 80 30.23 25.08 7.16
CA VAL A 80 31.12 24.01 7.69
C VAL A 80 31.45 23.05 6.57
N THR A 81 32.73 22.89 6.29
CA THR A 81 33.24 22.08 5.18
C THR A 81 33.88 20.76 5.60
N ALA A 82 34.38 20.67 6.84
CA ALA A 82 34.94 19.45 7.39
C ALA A 82 34.80 19.39 8.91
N ILE A 83 34.69 18.17 9.43
CA ILE A 83 34.64 17.85 10.86
C ILE A 83 35.54 16.64 11.11
N ASP A 84 36.58 16.83 11.95
CA ASP A 84 37.48 15.77 12.41
C ASP A 84 37.22 15.47 13.87
N VAL A 85 37.25 14.19 14.24
CA VAL A 85 37.21 13.74 15.63
C VAL A 85 38.63 13.72 16.20
N LEU A 86 38.90 14.57 17.18
CA LEU A 86 40.21 14.62 17.84
C LEU A 86 40.34 13.58 18.95
N ASN A 87 39.30 13.42 19.73
CA ASN A 87 39.20 12.38 20.76
C ASN A 87 37.70 12.05 21.02
N SER A 88 37.48 10.88 21.62
CA SER A 88 36.14 10.48 22.11
C SER A 88 36.31 9.50 23.28
N ASP A 89 35.40 9.62 24.26
CA ASP A 89 35.33 8.76 25.44
C ASP A 89 33.87 8.39 25.68
N GLU A 90 33.46 7.20 25.24
CA GLU A 90 32.08 6.72 25.36
C GLU A 90 31.70 6.49 26.83
N GLU A 91 32.62 6.11 27.69
CA GLU A 91 32.35 5.85 29.12
C GLU A 91 32.08 7.15 29.87
N LYS A 92 32.75 8.25 29.48
CA LYS A 92 32.51 9.57 30.07
C LYS A 92 31.43 10.38 29.32
N GLY A 93 31.01 9.96 28.15
CA GLY A 93 30.07 10.71 27.32
C GLY A 93 30.65 12.04 26.82
N THR A 94 31.93 12.03 26.41
CA THR A 94 32.67 13.23 25.97
C THR A 94 33.39 13.01 24.65
N PHE A 95 33.55 14.08 23.87
CA PHE A 95 34.38 14.07 22.66
C PHE A 95 34.81 15.49 22.27
N THR A 96 35.87 15.59 21.46
CA THR A 96 36.33 16.87 20.90
C THR A 96 36.32 16.80 19.38
N LEU A 97 35.69 17.81 18.76
CA LEU A 97 35.66 17.96 17.30
C LEU A 97 36.55 19.13 16.88
N ARG A 98 37.28 18.92 15.78
CA ARG A 98 37.84 20.02 14.98
C ARG A 98 36.88 20.33 13.85
N VAL A 99 36.33 21.54 13.87
CA VAL A 99 35.35 22.01 12.88
C VAL A 99 36.00 23.07 12.00
N MET A 100 36.02 22.84 10.72
CA MET A 100 36.61 23.73 9.70
C MET A 100 35.57 24.25 8.75
N GLY A 101 35.72 25.50 8.32
CA GLY A 101 34.80 26.11 7.41
C GLY A 101 35.16 27.55 7.05
N ASN A 102 34.17 28.29 6.57
CA ASN A 102 34.33 29.72 6.30
C ASN A 102 33.08 30.48 6.79
N SER A 103 33.31 31.75 7.10
CA SER A 103 32.27 32.74 7.45
C SER A 103 32.66 34.09 6.86
N SER A 104 31.74 34.71 6.08
CA SER A 104 31.97 36.01 5.45
C SER A 104 33.31 36.09 4.68
N GLY A 105 33.66 35.02 3.93
CA GLY A 105 34.90 34.93 3.15
C GLY A 105 36.17 34.62 3.95
N LYS A 106 36.13 34.51 5.28
CA LYS A 106 37.26 34.11 6.14
C LYS A 106 37.15 32.66 6.56
N THR A 107 38.23 31.89 6.44
CA THR A 107 38.30 30.51 6.95
C THR A 107 38.37 30.51 8.47
N PHE A 108 37.84 29.47 9.08
CA PHE A 108 37.99 29.22 10.52
C PHE A 108 38.35 27.74 10.77
N THR A 109 39.03 27.51 11.90
CA THR A 109 39.25 26.17 12.48
C THR A 109 38.99 26.32 13.97
N LYS A 110 38.08 25.51 14.52
CA LYS A 110 37.76 25.53 15.93
C LYS A 110 37.77 24.12 16.50
N ASP A 111 38.46 23.95 17.63
CA ASP A 111 38.40 22.73 18.43
C ASP A 111 37.38 22.94 19.53
N VAL A 112 36.30 22.10 19.52
CA VAL A 112 35.19 22.23 20.43
C VAL A 112 35.03 20.94 21.22
N GLU A 113 35.02 21.07 22.55
CA GLU A 113 34.77 19.99 23.46
C GLU A 113 33.28 19.86 23.75
N TYR A 114 32.78 18.64 23.72
CA TYR A 114 31.40 18.26 23.99
C TYR A 114 31.37 17.31 25.19
N VAL A 115 30.47 17.58 26.15
CA VAL A 115 30.29 16.81 27.39
C VAL A 115 28.83 16.57 27.71
N GLY A 116 28.54 15.54 28.50
CA GLY A 116 27.20 15.26 29.01
C GLY A 116 26.32 14.47 28.07
N PHE A 117 26.89 13.71 27.14
CA PHE A 117 26.19 12.73 26.30
C PHE A 117 25.94 11.44 27.08
N ALA A 118 25.05 10.59 26.54
CA ALA A 118 24.75 9.31 27.18
C ALA A 118 26.02 8.45 27.30
N GLN A 119 26.35 8.10 28.56
CA GLN A 119 27.52 7.32 28.88
C GLN A 119 27.30 5.85 28.61
N LYS A 120 28.35 5.17 28.14
CA LYS A 120 28.32 3.71 27.96
C LYS A 120 28.32 3.02 29.33
N PRO A 121 27.29 2.21 29.62
CA PRO A 121 27.25 1.41 30.83
C PRO A 121 28.39 0.39 30.87
N ASN A 122 28.77 -0.08 32.07
CA ASN A 122 29.70 -1.19 32.16
C ASN A 122 29.13 -2.49 31.55
N ASP A 123 29.97 -3.48 31.27
CA ASP A 123 29.56 -4.71 30.58
C ASP A 123 28.45 -5.49 31.29
N TYR A 124 28.33 -5.38 32.62
CA TYR A 124 27.24 -5.98 33.36
C TYR A 124 25.92 -5.25 33.12
N GLU A 125 25.91 -3.94 33.25
CA GLU A 125 24.73 -3.10 33.04
C GLU A 125 24.26 -3.14 31.59
N MET A 126 25.22 -3.14 30.64
CA MET A 126 24.93 -3.29 29.20
C MET A 126 24.01 -4.48 28.93
N VAL A 127 24.29 -5.61 29.56
CA VAL A 127 23.54 -6.86 29.32
C VAL A 127 22.32 -6.98 30.24
N SER A 128 22.49 -6.77 31.56
CA SER A 128 21.43 -7.01 32.55
C SER A 128 20.28 -6.01 32.46
N ARG A 129 20.53 -4.81 31.93
CA ARG A 129 19.55 -3.72 31.76
C ARG A 129 19.18 -3.48 30.31
N ALA A 130 19.59 -4.37 29.40
CA ALA A 130 19.24 -4.25 28.00
C ALA A 130 17.72 -4.30 27.81
N VAL A 131 17.22 -3.42 26.97
CA VAL A 131 15.85 -3.40 26.47
C VAL A 131 15.89 -3.39 24.94
N ALA A 132 14.89 -4.00 24.33
CA ALA A 132 14.77 -4.10 22.89
C ALA A 132 13.52 -3.38 22.40
N ALA A 133 13.63 -2.71 21.26
CA ALA A 133 12.50 -2.10 20.58
C ALA A 133 12.69 -2.23 19.06
N TRP A 134 11.58 -2.30 18.31
CA TRP A 134 11.65 -2.17 16.85
C TRP A 134 12.20 -0.80 16.47
N LYS A 135 12.98 -0.73 15.41
CA LYS A 135 13.40 0.53 14.81
C LYS A 135 12.19 1.22 14.18
N THR A 136 12.13 2.54 14.31
CA THR A 136 11.02 3.36 13.78
C THR A 136 11.12 3.65 12.28
N ASP A 137 12.32 3.51 11.72
CA ASP A 137 12.65 3.75 10.31
C ASP A 137 12.54 2.50 9.42
N VAL A 138 12.13 1.34 9.99
CA VAL A 138 11.93 0.09 9.26
C VAL A 138 10.48 -0.42 9.40
N ASN A 139 9.97 -1.02 8.35
CA ASN A 139 8.67 -1.70 8.41
C ASN A 139 8.87 -3.18 8.75
N TYR A 140 9.02 -3.49 10.04
CA TYR A 140 9.26 -4.86 10.51
C TYR A 140 8.11 -5.82 10.16
N LEU A 141 6.87 -5.35 10.06
CA LEU A 141 5.72 -6.18 9.66
C LEU A 141 5.81 -6.65 8.20
N LYS A 142 6.61 -5.96 7.38
CA LYS A 142 6.82 -6.32 5.98
C LYS A 142 8.17 -7.01 5.76
N ASP A 143 9.21 -6.45 6.36
CA ASP A 143 10.59 -6.75 5.97
C ASP A 143 11.28 -7.77 6.90
N PHE A 144 10.78 -7.95 8.15
CA PHE A 144 11.26 -8.99 9.06
C PHE A 144 10.64 -10.33 8.67
N ASP A 145 11.46 -11.35 8.50
CA ASP A 145 10.99 -12.68 8.07
C ASP A 145 10.40 -13.51 9.23
N PHE A 146 9.27 -13.01 9.73
CA PHE A 146 8.56 -13.67 10.82
C PHE A 146 8.02 -15.05 10.44
N ASP A 147 7.65 -15.27 9.17
CA ASP A 147 7.11 -16.55 8.70
C ASP A 147 8.13 -17.69 8.86
N THR A 148 9.39 -17.45 8.52
CA THR A 148 10.48 -18.42 8.75
C THR A 148 10.65 -18.74 10.23
N LEU A 149 10.58 -17.72 11.09
CA LEU A 149 10.71 -17.93 12.55
C LEU A 149 9.49 -18.67 13.13
N TYR A 150 8.28 -18.27 12.75
CA TYR A 150 7.04 -18.76 13.35
C TYR A 150 6.64 -20.13 12.81
N ARG A 151 6.55 -20.27 11.51
CA ARG A 151 6.03 -21.45 10.82
C ARG A 151 7.10 -22.53 10.61
N LEU A 152 8.25 -22.16 10.06
CA LEU A 152 9.34 -23.10 9.80
C LEU A 152 10.16 -23.42 11.04
N LYS A 153 10.03 -22.61 12.11
CA LYS A 153 10.83 -22.72 13.36
C LYS A 153 12.34 -22.74 13.10
N ASP A 154 12.74 -22.14 11.96
CA ASP A 154 14.15 -21.99 11.60
C ASP A 154 14.66 -20.65 12.12
N ASN A 155 15.54 -20.72 13.10
CA ASN A 155 16.16 -19.54 13.71
C ASN A 155 17.60 -19.30 13.23
N SER A 156 18.12 -20.09 12.32
CA SER A 156 19.54 -20.07 11.91
C SER A 156 19.98 -18.73 11.32
N LYS A 157 19.10 -18.04 10.63
CA LYS A 157 19.39 -16.73 10.01
C LYS A 157 19.28 -15.54 10.96
N PHE A 158 18.65 -15.70 12.14
CA PHE A 158 18.38 -14.58 13.06
C PHE A 158 19.61 -14.27 13.94
N THR A 159 20.71 -13.97 13.30
CA THR A 159 21.98 -13.58 13.93
C THR A 159 21.94 -12.15 14.48
N ALA A 160 22.95 -11.74 15.25
CA ALA A 160 23.09 -10.35 15.69
C ALA A 160 23.06 -9.36 14.52
N ALA A 161 23.76 -9.64 13.43
CA ALA A 161 23.79 -8.81 12.23
C ALA A 161 22.42 -8.74 11.52
N TYR A 162 21.61 -9.79 11.58
CA TYR A 162 20.24 -9.76 11.06
C TYR A 162 19.33 -8.91 11.96
N LEU A 163 19.32 -9.17 13.28
CA LEU A 163 18.44 -8.46 14.21
C LEU A 163 18.78 -6.97 14.30
N GLN A 164 20.05 -6.59 14.19
CA GLN A 164 20.50 -5.19 14.16
C GLN A 164 19.82 -4.36 13.06
N LYS A 165 19.37 -4.97 11.97
CA LYS A 165 18.66 -4.26 10.90
C LYS A 165 17.28 -3.77 11.36
N PHE A 166 16.65 -4.47 12.29
CA PHE A 166 15.26 -4.27 12.70
C PHE A 166 15.09 -3.79 14.14
N ILE A 167 16.04 -4.09 15.02
CA ILE A 167 15.93 -3.89 16.46
C ILE A 167 16.97 -2.90 16.94
N ASN A 168 16.52 -1.94 17.77
CA ASN A 168 17.38 -1.14 18.63
C ASN A 168 17.52 -1.83 19.97
N LEU A 169 18.75 -1.99 20.44
CA LEU A 169 19.05 -2.33 21.83
C LEU A 169 19.50 -1.07 22.55
N SER A 170 19.04 -0.88 23.76
CA SER A 170 19.52 0.19 24.66
C SER A 170 19.69 -0.33 26.06
N SER A 171 20.53 0.33 26.84
CA SER A 171 20.77 0.02 28.24
C SER A 171 21.02 1.31 29.02
N SER A 172 21.02 1.24 30.34
CA SER A 172 21.29 2.39 31.20
C SER A 172 22.19 2.01 32.37
N SER A 173 23.02 2.95 32.84
CA SER A 173 23.76 2.82 34.08
C SER A 173 22.84 2.87 35.31
N VAL A 174 23.31 2.34 36.43
CA VAL A 174 22.61 2.51 37.72
C VAL A 174 22.52 4.00 38.07
N GLY A 175 21.30 4.51 38.22
CA GLY A 175 21.07 5.94 38.53
C GLY A 175 21.24 6.87 37.34
N GLY A 176 21.57 6.37 36.16
CA GLY A 176 21.67 7.15 34.93
C GLY A 176 20.29 7.49 34.36
N SER A 177 20.10 8.72 33.91
CA SER A 177 18.87 9.20 33.30
C SER A 177 18.81 8.92 31.78
N ASN A 178 19.96 8.67 31.16
CA ASN A 178 20.08 8.53 29.71
C ASN A 178 20.24 7.07 29.29
N HIS A 179 19.54 6.67 28.23
CA HIS A 179 19.64 5.34 27.64
C HIS A 179 20.80 5.33 26.63
N TYR A 180 21.79 4.47 26.85
CA TYR A 180 22.84 4.20 25.88
C TYR A 180 22.31 3.26 24.80
N THR A 181 22.25 3.70 23.55
CA THR A 181 21.91 2.86 22.40
C THR A 181 23.12 2.09 21.93
N PHE A 182 23.01 0.77 21.72
CA PHE A 182 24.09 -0.09 21.29
C PHE A 182 24.60 0.32 19.91
N THR A 183 25.92 0.53 19.83
CA THR A 183 26.58 0.91 18.59
C THR A 183 26.76 -0.30 17.65
N PRO A 184 27.10 -0.09 16.37
CA PRO A 184 27.49 -1.21 15.48
C PRO A 184 28.66 -2.05 16.03
N ALA A 185 29.58 -1.44 16.74
CA ALA A 185 30.72 -2.15 17.39
C ALA A 185 30.22 -3.04 18.54
N ASP A 186 29.23 -2.59 19.32
CA ASP A 186 28.60 -3.42 20.36
C ASP A 186 27.88 -4.63 19.74
N TRP A 187 27.11 -4.42 18.69
CA TRP A 187 26.47 -5.50 17.96
C TRP A 187 27.45 -6.50 17.35
N ALA A 188 28.59 -6.05 16.82
CA ALA A 188 29.63 -6.92 16.25
C ALA A 188 30.29 -7.80 17.31
N ASN A 189 30.34 -7.34 18.58
CA ASN A 189 30.90 -8.09 19.72
C ASN A 189 29.82 -8.91 20.48
N MET A 190 28.61 -9.02 19.93
CA MET A 190 27.51 -9.72 20.55
C MET A 190 27.13 -10.98 19.77
N THR A 191 26.73 -12.01 20.50
CA THR A 191 26.02 -13.14 19.89
C THR A 191 24.57 -13.15 20.27
N VAL A 192 23.72 -13.57 19.32
CA VAL A 192 22.28 -13.77 19.53
C VAL A 192 21.97 -15.25 19.40
N SER A 193 21.15 -15.77 20.29
CA SER A 193 20.68 -17.15 20.30
C SER A 193 19.23 -17.24 20.76
N ASP A 194 18.64 -18.44 20.67
CA ASP A 194 17.30 -18.76 21.16
C ASP A 194 16.19 -17.82 20.62
N VAL A 195 16.35 -17.36 19.38
CA VAL A 195 15.33 -16.51 18.73
C VAL A 195 14.09 -17.35 18.48
N ARG A 196 12.96 -16.91 19.03
CA ARG A 196 11.69 -17.64 18.93
C ARG A 196 10.51 -16.69 19.10
N TYR A 197 9.36 -17.08 18.57
CA TYR A 197 8.10 -16.41 18.90
C TYR A 197 7.53 -17.00 20.21
N VAL A 198 7.12 -16.12 21.11
CA VAL A 198 6.44 -16.47 22.38
C VAL A 198 5.17 -15.65 22.45
N GLY A 199 4.01 -16.31 22.40
CA GLY A 199 2.75 -15.58 22.47
C GLY A 199 1.52 -16.42 22.11
N GLY A 200 0.37 -15.73 22.10
CA GLY A 200 -0.93 -16.32 21.79
C GLY A 200 -1.25 -16.31 20.29
N SER A 201 -2.53 -16.48 19.99
CA SER A 201 -3.04 -16.56 18.62
C SER A 201 -2.96 -15.23 17.86
N THR A 202 -3.01 -14.09 18.54
CA THR A 202 -3.06 -12.76 17.92
C THR A 202 -1.82 -11.92 18.14
N SER A 203 -1.26 -11.97 19.36
CA SER A 203 -0.12 -11.15 19.75
C SER A 203 0.86 -11.93 20.60
N GLY A 204 2.10 -11.50 20.57
CA GLY A 204 3.20 -12.06 21.36
C GLY A 204 4.45 -11.24 21.14
N GLN A 205 5.60 -11.88 21.31
CA GLN A 205 6.89 -11.22 21.12
C GLN A 205 7.87 -12.14 20.39
N VAL A 206 8.75 -11.54 19.63
CA VAL A 206 9.98 -12.18 19.16
C VAL A 206 10.98 -12.09 20.30
N ALA A 207 11.13 -13.20 21.02
CA ALA A 207 12.05 -13.34 22.16
C ALA A 207 13.41 -13.82 21.69
N PHE A 208 14.47 -13.36 22.33
CA PHE A 208 15.84 -13.77 22.02
C PHE A 208 16.78 -13.59 23.21
N THR A 209 17.93 -14.24 23.12
CA THR A 209 19.01 -14.15 24.10
C THR A 209 20.18 -13.40 23.48
N ILE A 210 20.76 -12.47 24.22
CA ILE A 210 22.04 -11.86 23.87
C ILE A 210 23.15 -12.35 24.79
N THR A 211 24.33 -12.47 24.22
CA THR A 211 25.58 -12.69 24.99
C THR A 211 26.63 -11.68 24.53
N TYR A 212 27.12 -10.87 25.46
CA TYR A 212 28.13 -9.82 25.24
C TYR A 212 29.24 -9.97 26.26
N LYS A 213 30.49 -10.15 25.79
CA LYS A 213 31.68 -10.35 26.65
C LYS A 213 31.46 -11.42 27.75
N GLY A 214 30.85 -12.54 27.39
CA GLY A 214 30.54 -13.65 28.28
C GLY A 214 29.36 -13.49 29.24
N ARG A 215 28.69 -12.34 29.23
CA ARG A 215 27.45 -12.08 30.00
C ARG A 215 26.23 -12.35 29.17
N LYS A 216 25.18 -12.94 29.78
CA LYS A 216 23.98 -13.41 29.09
C LYS A 216 22.72 -12.74 29.63
N ASN A 217 21.81 -12.34 28.72
CA ASN A 217 20.43 -11.95 29.04
C ASN A 217 19.48 -12.70 28.10
N SER A 218 18.58 -13.51 28.69
CA SER A 218 17.62 -14.36 27.97
C SER A 218 16.18 -13.86 28.07
N SER A 219 15.95 -12.65 28.58
CA SER A 219 14.62 -12.07 28.79
C SER A 219 14.26 -10.95 27.80
N LEU A 220 15.01 -10.82 26.72
CA LEU A 220 14.75 -9.81 25.71
C LEU A 220 13.66 -10.25 24.74
N GLY A 221 12.86 -9.29 24.29
CA GLY A 221 11.87 -9.49 23.25
C GLY A 221 11.31 -8.18 22.74
N VAL A 222 10.75 -8.24 21.54
CA VAL A 222 10.02 -7.15 20.90
C VAL A 222 8.62 -7.64 20.54
N GLU A 223 7.62 -6.80 20.74
CA GLU A 223 6.23 -7.17 20.43
C GLU A 223 6.04 -7.49 18.95
N MET A 224 5.27 -8.53 18.67
CA MET A 224 4.90 -8.93 17.31
C MET A 224 3.42 -9.29 17.26
N ASN A 225 2.66 -8.51 16.51
CA ASN A 225 1.28 -8.84 16.18
C ASN A 225 1.27 -9.83 15.00
N LYS A 226 1.03 -11.09 15.29
CA LYS A 226 1.00 -12.15 14.28
C LYS A 226 -0.06 -11.91 13.22
N ASN A 227 -1.28 -11.51 13.62
CA ASN A 227 -2.36 -11.26 12.67
C ASN A 227 -2.03 -10.10 11.74
N GLU A 228 -1.46 -9.02 12.27
CA GLU A 228 -1.07 -7.87 11.49
C GLU A 228 0.07 -8.19 10.52
N TYR A 229 1.06 -8.97 10.94
CA TYR A 229 2.11 -9.47 10.06
C TYR A 229 1.52 -10.21 8.86
N TYR A 230 0.67 -11.23 9.11
CA TYR A 230 0.10 -12.02 8.03
C TYR A 230 -0.92 -11.24 7.20
N ARG A 231 -1.64 -10.29 7.79
CA ARG A 231 -2.48 -9.38 7.03
C ARG A 231 -1.67 -8.55 6.02
N ASN A 232 -0.45 -8.14 6.35
CA ASN A 232 0.43 -7.40 5.44
C ASN A 232 1.04 -8.27 4.34
N GLN A 233 0.92 -9.60 4.40
CA GLN A 233 1.33 -10.50 3.33
C GLN A 233 0.28 -10.62 2.21
N ILE A 234 -0.89 -10.04 2.39
CA ILE A 234 -1.97 -10.04 1.42
C ILE A 234 -2.44 -8.61 1.15
N SER A 235 -2.67 -8.27 -0.09
CA SER A 235 -3.20 -6.97 -0.49
C SER A 235 -4.32 -7.12 -1.51
N VAL A 236 -5.19 -6.11 -1.60
CA VAL A 236 -6.28 -6.09 -2.58
C VAL A 236 -5.70 -5.91 -3.99
N ASN A 237 -6.17 -6.70 -4.93
CA ASN A 237 -5.89 -6.53 -6.34
C ASN A 237 -6.85 -5.48 -6.95
N THR A 238 -6.56 -4.21 -6.71
CA THR A 238 -7.41 -3.09 -7.13
C THR A 238 -7.65 -3.04 -8.63
N GLU A 239 -6.72 -3.56 -9.43
CA GLU A 239 -6.86 -3.64 -10.87
C GLU A 239 -7.99 -4.60 -11.25
N GLU A 240 -8.05 -5.79 -10.63
CA GLU A 240 -9.14 -6.74 -10.87
C GLU A 240 -10.48 -6.25 -10.31
N VAL A 241 -10.47 -5.70 -9.09
CA VAL A 241 -11.69 -5.15 -8.47
C VAL A 241 -12.33 -4.08 -9.35
N SER A 242 -11.52 -3.18 -9.94
CA SER A 242 -12.02 -2.08 -10.79
C SER A 242 -12.68 -2.52 -12.10
N LYS A 243 -12.46 -3.75 -12.52
CA LYS A 243 -13.09 -4.33 -13.73
C LYS A 243 -14.48 -4.90 -13.45
N LEU A 244 -14.84 -5.12 -12.19
CA LEU A 244 -15.97 -5.92 -11.77
C LEU A 244 -17.09 -5.04 -11.15
N TYR A 245 -18.29 -5.60 -11.09
CA TYR A 245 -19.44 -5.00 -10.40
C TYR A 245 -19.60 -5.62 -9.01
N MET A 246 -19.78 -4.79 -8.02
CA MET A 246 -19.83 -5.20 -6.60
C MET A 246 -20.85 -6.31 -6.35
N ARG A 247 -22.04 -6.22 -6.93
CA ARG A 247 -23.10 -7.22 -6.74
C ARG A 247 -22.71 -8.60 -7.27
N GLY A 248 -22.11 -8.67 -8.45
CA GLY A 248 -21.63 -9.94 -9.00
C GLY A 248 -20.56 -10.56 -8.13
N VAL A 249 -19.57 -9.74 -7.71
CA VAL A 249 -18.51 -10.19 -6.81
C VAL A 249 -19.08 -10.69 -5.48
N TYR A 250 -20.04 -9.97 -4.89
CA TYR A 250 -20.62 -10.36 -3.61
C TYR A 250 -21.34 -11.72 -3.69
N GLU A 251 -22.13 -11.96 -4.70
CA GLU A 251 -22.89 -13.21 -4.83
C GLU A 251 -21.95 -14.42 -5.09
N HIS A 252 -20.86 -14.20 -5.82
CA HIS A 252 -19.92 -15.25 -6.22
C HIS A 252 -18.53 -15.15 -5.53
N ALA A 253 -18.43 -14.49 -4.38
CA ALA A 253 -17.16 -14.25 -3.70
C ALA A 253 -16.40 -15.52 -3.30
N ASP A 254 -17.11 -16.61 -3.05
CA ASP A 254 -16.57 -17.94 -2.74
C ASP A 254 -15.88 -18.61 -3.93
N VAL A 255 -16.19 -18.20 -5.16
CA VAL A 255 -15.61 -18.77 -6.39
C VAL A 255 -14.31 -18.07 -6.78
N PHE A 256 -14.22 -16.76 -6.61
CA PHE A 256 -13.09 -15.96 -7.14
C PHE A 256 -12.38 -15.10 -6.09
N HIS A 257 -12.62 -15.34 -4.82
CA HIS A 257 -12.00 -14.54 -3.74
C HIS A 257 -10.48 -14.45 -3.85
N THR A 258 -9.80 -15.49 -4.34
CA THR A 258 -8.33 -15.50 -4.46
C THR A 258 -7.82 -14.53 -5.54
N SER A 259 -8.55 -14.35 -6.64
CA SER A 259 -8.17 -13.42 -7.72
C SER A 259 -8.27 -11.94 -7.31
N LEU A 260 -9.05 -11.63 -6.28
CA LEU A 260 -9.22 -10.29 -5.74
C LEU A 260 -8.02 -9.85 -4.89
N PHE A 261 -7.06 -10.75 -4.63
CA PHE A 261 -5.91 -10.51 -3.77
C PHE A 261 -4.60 -10.75 -4.47
N LYS A 262 -3.58 -10.02 -4.05
CA LYS A 262 -2.16 -10.27 -4.37
C LYS A 262 -1.49 -10.83 -3.13
N PHE A 263 -0.94 -12.03 -3.22
CA PHE A 263 -0.26 -12.74 -2.15
C PHE A 263 0.70 -13.80 -2.73
N ASP A 264 1.55 -14.37 -1.89
CA ASP A 264 2.44 -15.48 -2.30
C ASP A 264 1.66 -16.80 -2.24
N SER A 265 1.15 -17.26 -3.40
CA SER A 265 0.35 -18.47 -3.54
C SER A 265 1.13 -19.77 -3.28
N GLU A 266 2.47 -19.71 -3.25
CA GLU A 266 3.30 -20.85 -2.87
C GLU A 266 3.35 -21.05 -1.36
N LYS A 267 3.11 -19.99 -0.59
CA LYS A 267 3.16 -20.03 0.87
C LYS A 267 1.81 -20.05 1.55
N PHE A 268 0.81 -19.38 0.97
CA PHE A 268 -0.45 -19.07 1.63
C PHE A 268 -1.67 -19.44 0.80
N VAL A 269 -2.77 -19.74 1.51
CA VAL A 269 -4.10 -19.91 0.91
C VAL A 269 -5.09 -19.08 1.73
N PRO A 270 -5.74 -18.06 1.13
CA PRO A 270 -6.82 -17.31 1.77
C PRO A 270 -8.14 -18.08 1.62
N TYR A 271 -8.84 -18.31 2.73
CA TYR A 271 -10.19 -18.87 2.76
C TYR A 271 -11.21 -17.80 3.15
N LEU A 272 -12.30 -17.71 2.39
CA LEU A 272 -13.42 -16.86 2.75
C LEU A 272 -14.22 -17.49 3.89
N LYS A 273 -14.46 -16.74 4.96
CA LYS A 273 -15.30 -17.15 6.10
C LYS A 273 -16.66 -16.50 6.10
N SER A 274 -16.70 -15.21 5.80
CA SER A 274 -17.95 -14.47 5.68
C SER A 274 -17.78 -13.27 4.75
N LYS A 275 -18.90 -12.77 4.25
CA LYS A 275 -18.94 -11.61 3.38
C LYS A 275 -20.05 -10.66 3.82
N ARG A 276 -19.81 -9.37 3.71
CA ARG A 276 -20.80 -8.30 3.96
C ARG A 276 -20.65 -7.24 2.86
N ARG A 277 -21.75 -6.69 2.39
CA ARG A 277 -21.75 -5.60 1.42
C ARG A 277 -22.29 -4.31 2.02
N ASP A 278 -21.87 -3.21 1.45
CA ASP A 278 -22.43 -1.89 1.65
C ASP A 278 -22.77 -1.27 0.30
N ASP A 279 -24.06 -1.24 0.00
CA ASP A 279 -24.56 -0.71 -1.28
C ASP A 279 -24.38 0.82 -1.37
N GLY A 280 -24.35 1.52 -0.23
CA GLY A 280 -24.18 2.97 -0.17
C GLY A 280 -22.77 3.42 -0.58
N THR A 281 -21.78 2.65 -0.23
CA THR A 281 -20.37 2.91 -0.56
C THR A 281 -19.83 2.07 -1.73
N ASN A 282 -20.66 1.18 -2.29
CA ASN A 282 -20.27 0.22 -3.33
C ASN A 282 -19.05 -0.60 -2.89
N ALA A 283 -19.10 -1.16 -1.67
CA ALA A 283 -18.01 -1.88 -1.03
C ALA A 283 -18.41 -3.27 -0.53
N ILE A 284 -17.44 -4.17 -0.44
CA ILE A 284 -17.58 -5.49 0.18
C ILE A 284 -16.51 -5.65 1.26
N THR A 285 -16.93 -6.10 2.43
CA THR A 285 -16.00 -6.60 3.46
C THR A 285 -15.99 -8.12 3.40
N LEU A 286 -14.80 -8.69 3.24
CA LEU A 286 -14.56 -10.14 3.27
C LEU A 286 -13.78 -10.48 4.53
N SER A 287 -14.29 -11.42 5.35
CA SER A 287 -13.55 -12.03 6.45
C SER A 287 -12.72 -13.18 5.92
N ILE A 288 -11.40 -13.03 5.99
CA ILE A 288 -10.43 -13.98 5.45
C ILE A 288 -9.75 -14.74 6.57
N GLN A 289 -9.64 -16.06 6.43
CA GLN A 289 -8.73 -16.91 7.18
C GLN A 289 -7.54 -17.23 6.28
N LEU A 290 -6.35 -16.75 6.64
CA LEU A 290 -5.13 -17.09 5.94
C LEU A 290 -4.53 -18.37 6.52
N VAL A 291 -4.22 -19.33 5.67
CA VAL A 291 -3.71 -20.64 6.02
C VAL A 291 -2.37 -20.89 5.35
N ALA A 292 -1.46 -21.59 6.01
CA ALA A 292 -0.20 -21.99 5.41
C ALA A 292 -0.41 -23.11 4.38
N LYS A 293 0.27 -23.01 3.23
CA LYS A 293 0.32 -24.08 2.22
C LYS A 293 1.45 -25.08 2.56
N ASP A 294 1.32 -25.75 3.72
CA ASP A 294 2.32 -26.65 4.28
C ASP A 294 1.84 -28.10 4.40
N GLY A 295 0.67 -28.40 3.82
CA GLY A 295 0.04 -29.71 3.89
C GLY A 295 -0.68 -30.01 5.21
N HIS A 296 -0.67 -29.08 6.16
CA HIS A 296 -1.34 -29.21 7.46
C HIS A 296 -2.45 -28.17 7.66
N ASP A 297 -2.66 -27.27 6.69
CA ASP A 297 -3.67 -26.19 6.74
C ASP A 297 -3.59 -25.34 8.03
N THR A 298 -2.36 -25.06 8.47
CA THR A 298 -2.12 -24.30 9.71
C THR A 298 -2.70 -22.90 9.58
N GLU A 299 -3.67 -22.56 10.45
CA GLU A 299 -4.22 -21.21 10.53
C GLU A 299 -3.15 -20.20 10.96
N LEU A 300 -2.92 -19.20 10.13
CA LEU A 300 -1.93 -18.15 10.37
C LEU A 300 -2.58 -16.90 10.96
N ALA A 301 -3.69 -16.45 10.37
CA ALA A 301 -4.40 -15.26 10.81
C ALA A 301 -5.86 -15.25 10.35
N LYS A 302 -6.69 -14.43 11.03
CA LYS A 302 -8.04 -14.04 10.61
C LYS A 302 -8.14 -12.52 10.62
N PHE A 303 -8.65 -11.94 9.55
CA PHE A 303 -8.82 -10.50 9.43
C PHE A 303 -9.87 -10.16 8.36
N ASP A 304 -10.38 -8.94 8.45
CA ASP A 304 -11.30 -8.40 7.46
C ASP A 304 -10.53 -7.58 6.43
N VAL A 305 -10.96 -7.69 5.17
CA VAL A 305 -10.46 -6.89 4.05
C VAL A 305 -11.63 -6.20 3.38
N GLU A 306 -11.54 -4.91 3.21
CA GLU A 306 -12.52 -4.13 2.47
C GLU A 306 -12.09 -4.00 1.00
N LEU A 307 -13.00 -4.35 0.09
CA LEU A 307 -12.87 -4.18 -1.35
C LEU A 307 -13.70 -2.97 -1.78
N THR A 308 -13.06 -2.02 -2.42
CA THR A 308 -13.68 -0.78 -2.93
C THR A 308 -13.21 -0.51 -4.35
N GLY A 309 -13.88 0.43 -5.03
CA GLY A 309 -13.48 0.81 -6.40
C GLY A 309 -14.10 -0.04 -7.50
N PHE A 310 -15.17 -0.77 -7.21
CA PHE A 310 -15.97 -1.50 -8.20
C PHE A 310 -16.60 -0.57 -9.21
N LYS A 311 -16.91 -1.10 -10.41
CA LYS A 311 -17.72 -0.39 -11.40
C LYS A 311 -19.07 0.01 -10.81
N PRO A 312 -19.58 1.23 -11.07
CA PRO A 312 -20.93 1.61 -10.68
C PRO A 312 -21.97 0.85 -11.53
N LEU A 313 -23.05 0.38 -10.94
CA LEU A 313 -24.13 -0.32 -11.66
C LEU A 313 -24.74 0.53 -12.78
N SER A 314 -24.75 1.86 -12.65
CA SER A 314 -25.19 2.79 -13.70
C SER A 314 -24.42 2.67 -15.02
N ALA A 315 -23.20 2.10 -14.99
CA ALA A 315 -22.45 1.84 -16.21
C ALA A 315 -23.09 0.74 -17.07
N LEU A 316 -23.87 -0.17 -16.48
CA LEU A 316 -24.54 -1.25 -17.21
C LEU A 316 -25.54 -0.75 -18.25
N ASP A 317 -26.27 0.33 -17.94
CA ASP A 317 -27.32 0.87 -18.84
C ASP A 317 -26.75 1.34 -20.17
N ASN A 318 -25.47 1.70 -20.21
CA ASN A 318 -24.78 2.22 -21.40
C ASN A 318 -23.90 1.16 -22.09
N ASP A 319 -23.47 0.14 -21.36
CA ASP A 319 -22.50 -0.83 -21.85
C ASP A 319 -23.10 -1.96 -22.70
N LEU A 320 -24.43 -2.14 -22.67
CA LEU A 320 -25.07 -3.29 -23.31
C LEU A 320 -25.84 -2.90 -24.56
N THR A 321 -25.33 -3.31 -25.72
CA THR A 321 -26.13 -3.35 -26.96
C THR A 321 -26.75 -4.73 -27.09
N ILE A 322 -28.09 -4.79 -27.19
CA ILE A 322 -28.83 -6.04 -27.22
C ILE A 322 -29.41 -6.24 -28.60
N GLY A 323 -29.18 -7.40 -29.17
CA GLY A 323 -29.74 -7.85 -30.43
C GLY A 323 -30.61 -9.10 -30.26
N SER A 324 -31.18 -9.53 -31.35
CA SER A 324 -31.97 -10.79 -31.42
C SER A 324 -31.48 -11.66 -32.57
N SER A 325 -31.38 -12.95 -32.34
CA SER A 325 -31.04 -13.91 -33.38
C SER A 325 -32.12 -14.01 -34.46
N ILE A 326 -31.73 -14.55 -35.61
CA ILE A 326 -32.69 -14.84 -36.67
C ILE A 326 -33.68 -15.91 -36.19
N GLU A 327 -33.18 -16.92 -35.48
CA GLU A 327 -33.97 -18.03 -34.94
C GLU A 327 -35.06 -17.53 -33.97
N LEU A 328 -34.75 -16.54 -33.14
CA LEU A 328 -35.74 -15.94 -32.25
C LEU A 328 -36.80 -15.18 -33.01
N ARG A 329 -36.42 -14.41 -34.03
CA ARG A 329 -37.36 -13.65 -34.87
C ARG A 329 -38.29 -14.60 -35.62
N ASP A 330 -37.76 -15.66 -36.22
CA ASP A 330 -38.53 -16.69 -36.92
C ASP A 330 -39.50 -17.43 -35.99
N PHE A 331 -39.07 -17.72 -34.75
CA PHE A 331 -39.94 -18.30 -33.74
C PHE A 331 -41.16 -17.44 -33.47
N PHE A 332 -40.98 -16.14 -33.31
CA PHE A 332 -42.08 -15.21 -33.07
C PHE A 332 -42.92 -14.99 -34.33
N ALA A 333 -42.32 -14.90 -35.51
CA ALA A 333 -43.00 -14.76 -36.76
C ALA A 333 -43.96 -15.93 -37.00
N LYS A 334 -43.49 -17.18 -36.90
CA LYS A 334 -44.29 -18.40 -37.03
C LYS A 334 -45.45 -18.45 -36.06
N ARG A 335 -45.30 -17.90 -34.85
CA ARG A 335 -46.29 -18.00 -33.78
C ARG A 335 -47.32 -16.87 -33.80
N TYR A 336 -46.98 -15.68 -34.24
CA TYR A 336 -47.80 -14.49 -34.10
C TYR A 336 -48.21 -13.83 -35.43
N LYS A 337 -47.63 -14.18 -36.58
CA LYS A 337 -47.93 -13.60 -37.88
C LYS A 337 -49.42 -13.63 -38.21
N SER A 338 -50.07 -14.77 -38.01
CA SER A 338 -51.48 -14.97 -38.30
C SER A 338 -52.45 -14.57 -37.15
N LYS A 339 -51.91 -14.10 -36.02
CA LYS A 339 -52.74 -13.67 -34.88
C LYS A 339 -53.29 -12.26 -35.13
N ALA A 340 -54.45 -11.95 -34.53
CA ALA A 340 -55.01 -10.62 -34.54
C ALA A 340 -54.09 -9.62 -33.81
N ASP A 341 -54.27 -8.34 -34.11
CA ASP A 341 -53.63 -7.30 -33.31
C ASP A 341 -54.13 -7.32 -31.87
N GLY A 342 -53.23 -7.10 -30.92
CA GLY A 342 -53.61 -7.21 -29.51
C GLY A 342 -52.43 -7.33 -28.55
N ASP A 343 -52.78 -7.52 -27.29
CA ASP A 343 -51.82 -7.69 -26.19
C ASP A 343 -51.55 -9.19 -25.97
N TYR A 344 -50.29 -9.56 -26.07
CA TYR A 344 -49.77 -10.92 -25.86
C TYR A 344 -48.82 -11.02 -24.68
N SER A 345 -48.77 -10.01 -23.81
CA SER A 345 -47.82 -9.90 -22.70
C SER A 345 -47.77 -11.14 -21.84
N ALA A 346 -48.95 -11.67 -21.43
CA ALA A 346 -49.02 -12.88 -20.60
C ALA A 346 -48.50 -14.15 -21.31
N ALA A 347 -48.64 -14.23 -22.63
CA ALA A 347 -48.17 -15.37 -23.41
C ALA A 347 -46.66 -15.28 -23.67
N VAL A 348 -46.14 -14.08 -23.92
CA VAL A 348 -44.73 -13.86 -24.20
C VAL A 348 -43.90 -13.90 -22.91
N SER A 349 -44.38 -13.39 -21.78
CA SER A 349 -43.69 -13.48 -20.49
C SER A 349 -43.42 -14.91 -20.04
N ARG A 350 -44.30 -15.87 -20.41
CA ARG A 350 -44.10 -17.31 -20.18
C ARG A 350 -42.96 -17.92 -21.01
N LEU A 351 -42.46 -17.15 -21.99
CA LEU A 351 -41.37 -17.57 -22.87
C LEU A 351 -40.00 -16.97 -22.47
N ASN A 352 -39.91 -16.43 -21.27
CA ASN A 352 -38.65 -15.81 -20.78
C ASN A 352 -37.44 -16.69 -21.04
N THR A 353 -37.52 -18.02 -20.87
CA THR A 353 -36.45 -18.95 -21.15
C THR A 353 -36.00 -18.99 -22.64
N LYS A 354 -36.83 -18.56 -23.56
CA LYS A 354 -36.48 -18.42 -25.00
C LYS A 354 -35.85 -17.09 -25.33
N LEU A 355 -35.99 -16.12 -24.43
CA LEU A 355 -35.38 -14.79 -24.54
C LEU A 355 -34.03 -14.68 -23.80
N TRP A 356 -33.45 -15.80 -23.43
CA TRP A 356 -32.13 -15.81 -22.75
C TRP A 356 -31.04 -15.27 -23.65
N PHE A 357 -30.03 -14.70 -23.03
CA PHE A 357 -28.83 -14.21 -23.71
C PHE A 357 -27.96 -15.36 -24.20
N ASN A 358 -28.32 -15.91 -25.34
CA ASN A 358 -27.60 -16.99 -26.01
C ASN A 358 -27.68 -16.83 -27.54
N LYS A 359 -26.96 -17.69 -28.27
CA LYS A 359 -26.88 -17.62 -29.75
C LYS A 359 -28.22 -17.76 -30.48
N VAL A 360 -29.18 -18.47 -29.90
CA VAL A 360 -30.50 -18.73 -30.49
C VAL A 360 -31.62 -17.86 -29.89
N GLY A 361 -31.26 -16.94 -28.99
CA GLY A 361 -32.20 -16.03 -28.33
C GLY A 361 -31.85 -14.57 -28.56
N MET A 362 -31.82 -13.82 -27.46
CA MET A 362 -31.26 -12.49 -27.44
C MET A 362 -29.75 -12.57 -27.13
N TYR A 363 -28.97 -11.66 -27.64
CA TYR A 363 -27.54 -11.60 -27.39
C TYR A 363 -27.10 -10.19 -27.00
N VAL A 364 -26.05 -10.14 -26.24
CA VAL A 364 -25.34 -8.91 -25.90
C VAL A 364 -24.18 -8.73 -26.89
N THR A 365 -24.00 -7.52 -27.37
CA THR A 365 -22.82 -7.15 -28.15
C THR A 365 -22.00 -6.16 -27.38
N ARG A 366 -20.72 -6.45 -27.19
CA ARG A 366 -19.70 -5.55 -26.64
C ARG A 366 -18.46 -5.64 -27.52
N ASP A 367 -17.83 -4.53 -27.83
CA ASP A 367 -16.65 -4.46 -28.70
C ASP A 367 -16.83 -5.14 -30.08
N ASN A 368 -18.05 -5.07 -30.65
CA ASN A 368 -18.47 -5.72 -31.89
C ASN A 368 -18.49 -7.27 -31.83
N GLU A 369 -18.40 -7.87 -30.67
CA GLU A 369 -18.55 -9.31 -30.46
C GLU A 369 -19.89 -9.64 -29.82
N GLN A 370 -20.55 -10.68 -30.32
CA GLN A 370 -21.74 -11.25 -29.69
C GLN A 370 -21.32 -12.14 -28.52
N ILE A 371 -21.87 -11.84 -27.35
CA ILE A 371 -21.58 -12.56 -26.11
C ILE A 371 -22.74 -13.48 -25.80
N ASP A 372 -22.42 -14.75 -25.59
CA ASP A 372 -23.33 -15.78 -25.14
C ASP A 372 -23.27 -15.83 -23.59
N LEU A 373 -24.29 -15.26 -22.93
CA LEU A 373 -24.34 -15.15 -21.47
C LEU A 373 -25.33 -16.19 -20.91
N GLN A 374 -24.90 -17.46 -20.83
CA GLN A 374 -25.69 -18.46 -20.08
C GLN A 374 -25.17 -18.60 -18.65
N ALA A 375 -26.01 -18.34 -17.67
CA ALA A 375 -25.69 -18.45 -16.25
C ALA A 375 -25.14 -19.83 -15.85
N ASN A 376 -25.62 -20.89 -16.51
CA ASN A 376 -25.21 -22.25 -16.21
C ASN A 376 -23.76 -22.58 -16.66
N GLU A 377 -23.19 -21.85 -17.60
CA GLU A 377 -21.81 -22.08 -18.05
C GLU A 377 -20.80 -21.57 -17.04
N VAL A 378 -21.10 -20.48 -16.33
CA VAL A 378 -20.23 -19.98 -15.26
C VAL A 378 -20.09 -21.00 -14.14
N GLN A 379 -21.19 -21.62 -13.71
CA GLN A 379 -21.15 -22.65 -12.66
C GLN A 379 -20.47 -23.93 -13.08
N SER A 380 -20.59 -24.35 -14.35
CA SER A 380 -20.00 -25.59 -14.84
C SER A 380 -18.48 -25.48 -15.08
N GLU A 381 -17.98 -24.32 -15.48
CA GLU A 381 -16.55 -24.08 -15.69
C GLU A 381 -15.78 -23.93 -14.37
N TYR A 382 -16.42 -23.40 -13.33
CA TYR A 382 -15.79 -23.17 -12.04
C TYR A 382 -16.08 -24.26 -11.00
N GLY A 383 -16.79 -25.32 -11.38
CA GLY A 383 -17.08 -26.53 -10.62
C GLY A 383 -17.19 -26.36 -9.13
N GLY A 384 -18.31 -26.67 -8.49
CA GLY A 384 -18.59 -26.49 -7.06
C GLY A 384 -17.64 -27.19 -6.10
N GLY A 385 -16.34 -27.01 -6.24
CA GLY A 385 -15.27 -27.43 -5.38
C GLY A 385 -14.47 -26.23 -4.89
N ASN A 386 -13.73 -26.37 -3.82
CA ASN A 386 -12.80 -25.36 -3.30
C ASN A 386 -11.78 -24.94 -4.37
N VAL A 387 -12.15 -23.96 -5.20
CA VAL A 387 -11.25 -23.42 -6.21
C VAL A 387 -10.24 -22.53 -5.49
N THR A 388 -9.04 -23.02 -5.33
CA THR A 388 -7.94 -22.31 -4.66
C THR A 388 -7.22 -21.32 -5.58
N ALA A 389 -7.44 -21.43 -6.89
CA ALA A 389 -6.94 -20.46 -7.88
C ALA A 389 -7.95 -20.40 -9.02
N TRP A 390 -8.40 -19.19 -9.33
CA TRP A 390 -9.23 -18.96 -10.49
C TRP A 390 -8.35 -18.42 -11.63
N GLU A 391 -8.25 -19.17 -12.70
CA GLU A 391 -7.74 -18.68 -13.97
C GLU A 391 -8.88 -18.80 -14.99
N PRO A 392 -9.35 -17.69 -15.58
CA PRO A 392 -10.36 -17.75 -16.62
C PRO A 392 -9.79 -18.46 -17.84
N THR A 393 -10.29 -19.64 -18.11
CA THR A 393 -10.03 -20.31 -19.37
C THR A 393 -11.03 -19.80 -20.40
N SER A 394 -10.56 -19.40 -21.57
CA SER A 394 -11.38 -19.04 -22.71
C SER A 394 -11.96 -17.62 -22.78
N ASN A 395 -12.91 -17.39 -23.68
CA ASN A 395 -13.60 -16.13 -23.97
C ASN A 395 -14.35 -15.52 -22.76
N LEU A 396 -14.63 -16.30 -21.71
CA LEU A 396 -15.27 -15.86 -20.48
C LEU A 396 -14.44 -14.79 -19.73
N ALA A 397 -13.11 -14.89 -19.80
CA ALA A 397 -12.22 -13.93 -19.14
C ALA A 397 -12.48 -12.47 -19.55
N LYS A 398 -12.77 -12.26 -20.83
CA LYS A 398 -12.98 -10.92 -21.41
C LYS A 398 -14.26 -10.26 -20.90
N TYR A 399 -15.28 -11.05 -20.60
CA TYR A 399 -16.63 -10.57 -20.23
C TYR A 399 -17.08 -11.06 -18.86
N PHE A 400 -16.12 -11.41 -18.03
CA PHE A 400 -16.36 -12.01 -16.71
C PHE A 400 -17.22 -11.14 -15.80
N ASP A 401 -17.11 -9.84 -15.89
CA ASP A 401 -17.93 -8.88 -15.17
C ASP A 401 -19.43 -9.06 -15.46
N LEU A 402 -19.80 -9.34 -16.72
CA LEU A 402 -21.17 -9.61 -17.13
C LEU A 402 -21.65 -10.99 -16.70
N TYR A 403 -20.78 -12.01 -16.83
CA TYR A 403 -21.12 -13.37 -16.38
C TYR A 403 -21.48 -13.43 -14.91
N LEU A 404 -20.71 -12.74 -14.05
CA LEU A 404 -21.00 -12.64 -12.62
C LEU A 404 -22.32 -11.98 -12.28
N LEU A 405 -22.87 -11.17 -13.19
CA LEU A 405 -24.16 -10.50 -13.01
C LEU A 405 -25.34 -11.38 -13.41
N GLU A 406 -25.12 -12.49 -14.11
CA GLU A 406 -26.17 -13.42 -14.55
C GLU A 406 -27.38 -12.71 -15.14
N PRO A 407 -27.23 -11.88 -16.20
CA PRO A 407 -28.32 -11.09 -16.72
C PRO A 407 -29.45 -11.96 -17.28
N ARG A 408 -30.69 -11.59 -16.96
CA ARG A 408 -31.92 -12.24 -17.43
C ARG A 408 -32.91 -11.21 -17.95
N ILE A 409 -33.77 -11.64 -18.86
CA ILE A 409 -34.80 -10.78 -19.44
C ILE A 409 -36.12 -11.02 -18.72
N GLU A 410 -36.74 -9.94 -18.25
CA GLU A 410 -38.11 -9.93 -17.73
C GLU A 410 -39.02 -9.13 -18.65
N VAL A 411 -39.93 -9.80 -19.33
CA VAL A 411 -40.90 -9.18 -20.24
C VAL A 411 -41.97 -8.44 -19.44
N THR A 412 -42.16 -7.15 -19.73
CA THR A 412 -43.15 -6.31 -19.11
C THR A 412 -44.41 -6.12 -19.99
N SER A 413 -44.25 -6.13 -21.31
CA SER A 413 -45.35 -6.12 -22.24
C SER A 413 -44.98 -6.72 -23.61
N ALA A 414 -45.96 -7.20 -24.34
CA ALA A 414 -45.81 -7.61 -25.74
C ALA A 414 -47.07 -7.26 -26.53
N LYS A 415 -46.95 -6.38 -27.52
CA LYS A 415 -48.07 -5.89 -28.32
C LYS A 415 -47.84 -6.16 -29.79
N LYS A 416 -48.81 -6.76 -30.43
CA LYS A 416 -48.84 -6.95 -31.89
C LYS A 416 -49.67 -5.84 -32.54
N VAL A 417 -49.09 -5.21 -33.56
CA VAL A 417 -49.78 -4.23 -34.43
C VAL A 417 -49.32 -4.47 -35.86
N GLY A 418 -50.26 -4.86 -36.71
CA GLY A 418 -49.94 -5.23 -38.08
C GLY A 418 -48.88 -6.36 -38.18
N ASN A 419 -47.83 -6.11 -38.91
CA ASN A 419 -46.72 -7.06 -39.07
C ASN A 419 -45.63 -6.93 -38.01
N PHE A 420 -45.89 -6.27 -36.89
CA PHE A 420 -44.88 -6.08 -35.84
C PHE A 420 -45.35 -6.64 -34.50
N LEU A 421 -44.41 -7.23 -33.79
CA LEU A 421 -44.57 -7.60 -32.38
C LEU A 421 -43.48 -6.83 -31.56
N ASP A 422 -43.97 -5.91 -30.76
CA ASP A 422 -43.13 -5.11 -29.87
C ASP A 422 -43.10 -5.75 -28.49
N ILE A 423 -41.92 -6.24 -28.08
CA ILE A 423 -41.69 -6.84 -26.77
C ILE A 423 -40.95 -5.84 -25.91
N THR A 424 -41.59 -5.29 -24.89
CA THR A 424 -40.95 -4.42 -23.91
C THR A 424 -40.49 -5.28 -22.74
N TYR A 425 -39.22 -5.05 -22.31
CA TYR A 425 -38.58 -5.84 -21.27
C TYR A 425 -37.62 -4.98 -20.47
N LYS A 426 -37.26 -5.48 -19.31
CA LYS A 426 -36.14 -5.01 -18.48
C LYS A 426 -35.17 -6.15 -18.28
N ILE A 427 -33.92 -5.81 -17.83
CA ILE A 427 -32.94 -6.79 -17.46
C ILE A 427 -32.89 -6.87 -15.94
N VAL A 428 -32.83 -8.08 -15.42
CA VAL A 428 -32.61 -8.40 -14.01
C VAL A 428 -31.32 -9.15 -13.87
N TYR A 429 -30.59 -8.91 -12.79
CA TYR A 429 -29.26 -9.41 -12.54
C TYR A 429 -29.17 -10.11 -11.19
N VAL A 430 -28.21 -11.01 -11.04
CA VAL A 430 -27.84 -11.70 -9.79
C VAL A 430 -29.03 -12.17 -8.97
N ASN A 431 -29.72 -13.18 -9.48
CA ASN A 431 -30.90 -13.79 -8.84
C ASN A 431 -32.03 -12.78 -8.53
N ASP A 432 -32.28 -11.87 -9.45
CA ASP A 432 -33.33 -10.83 -9.38
C ASP A 432 -33.14 -9.78 -8.26
N VAL A 433 -31.96 -9.73 -7.65
CA VAL A 433 -31.62 -8.73 -6.60
C VAL A 433 -31.43 -7.34 -7.18
N VAL A 434 -30.92 -7.26 -8.43
CA VAL A 434 -30.74 -5.99 -9.15
C VAL A 434 -31.60 -5.98 -10.39
N VAL A 435 -32.40 -4.93 -10.54
CA VAL A 435 -33.27 -4.73 -11.67
C VAL A 435 -32.82 -3.50 -12.44
N GLU A 436 -32.71 -3.61 -13.77
CA GLU A 436 -32.42 -2.46 -14.62
C GLU A 436 -33.55 -1.45 -14.55
N GLY A 437 -33.22 -0.18 -14.36
CA GLY A 437 -34.25 0.92 -14.38
C GLY A 437 -34.77 1.25 -15.78
N LYS A 438 -34.10 0.77 -16.83
CA LYS A 438 -34.38 1.09 -18.22
C LYS A 438 -35.30 0.04 -18.85
N LEU A 439 -36.39 0.50 -19.44
CA LEU A 439 -37.24 -0.34 -20.32
C LEU A 439 -36.62 -0.36 -21.71
N ARG A 440 -36.50 -1.55 -22.29
CA ARG A 440 -35.99 -1.79 -23.64
C ARG A 440 -37.13 -2.38 -24.49
N THR A 441 -37.12 -2.14 -25.81
CA THR A 441 -38.11 -2.71 -26.71
C THR A 441 -37.40 -3.47 -27.83
N LEU A 442 -37.80 -4.73 -28.02
CA LEU A 442 -37.44 -5.55 -29.16
C LEU A 442 -38.53 -5.49 -30.20
N HIS A 443 -38.25 -4.90 -31.36
CA HIS A 443 -39.11 -4.84 -32.50
C HIS A 443 -38.96 -6.05 -33.38
N ILE A 444 -39.94 -6.91 -33.48
CA ILE A 444 -39.93 -8.11 -34.30
C ILE A 444 -40.83 -7.92 -35.50
N HIS A 445 -40.25 -7.97 -36.69
CA HIS A 445 -41.00 -8.01 -37.93
C HIS A 445 -41.48 -9.45 -38.18
N LEU A 446 -42.79 -9.66 -38.24
CA LEU A 446 -43.42 -10.97 -38.32
C LEU A 446 -43.55 -11.50 -39.77
N VAL A 447 -42.70 -11.05 -40.66
CA VAL A 447 -42.61 -11.56 -42.04
C VAL A 447 -41.50 -12.61 -42.05
N GLU A 448 -41.78 -13.80 -42.58
CA GLU A 448 -40.77 -14.82 -42.79
C GLU A 448 -39.71 -14.28 -43.76
N ALA A 449 -38.44 -14.55 -43.43
CA ALA A 449 -37.29 -14.19 -44.27
C ALA A 449 -37.31 -14.99 -45.57
#